data_2ac1ab33b26a1fda034e488cf804fe5e
#
_entry.id   2ac1ab33b26a1fda034e488cf804fe5e
#
_cell.length_a   1.000
_cell.length_b   1.000
_cell.length_c   1.000
_cell.angle_alpha   90.00
_cell.angle_beta   90.00
_cell.angle_gamma   90.00
#
_symmetry.space_group_name_H-M   'P 1'
#
loop_
_entity.id
_entity.type
_entity.pdbx_description
1 polymer ?
#
loop_
_entity_poly.entity_id
_entity_poly.type
_entity_poly.pdbx_seq_one_letter_code
_entity_poly.pdbx_strand_id
1 'polypeptide(L)'
;MAALSLVRTYVGLVMLLFVGMGAVPANAVDATSFTRQGATYEDVRLDLESAIIAEGLKIDYRGNIAEMLKRTGADVGSNQPVYQQAEFFTFCSAKLSRQMMEADPSNMAQCPYVVFIYQRAATTKEVVVGYRKVNVEGRGRKALEEINKLLERIVVAATK
;
A
#
# COMPACT_ATOMS: atom_id res chain seq x y z
N MET A 1 44.78 35.94 63.56
CA MET A 1 45.56 35.16 62.58
C MET A 1 44.55 34.39 61.76
N ALA A 2 44.29 34.87 60.56
CA ALA A 2 43.19 34.40 59.72
C ALA A 2 43.67 33.26 58.82
N ALA A 3 42.92 32.16 58.78
CA ALA A 3 43.10 31.11 57.80
C ALA A 3 41.97 31.21 56.77
N LEU A 4 42.32 31.63 55.57
CA LEU A 4 41.41 31.62 54.41
C LEU A 4 41.26 30.22 53.90
N SER A 5 40.01 29.70 53.89
CA SER A 5 39.64 28.45 53.24
C SER A 5 39.21 28.76 51.81
N LEU A 6 39.96 28.24 50.84
CA LEU A 6 39.59 28.27 49.42
C LEU A 6 38.62 27.12 49.10
N VAL A 7 37.35 27.49 48.88
CA VAL A 7 36.36 26.59 48.32
C VAL A 7 36.52 26.55 46.80
N ARG A 8 37.00 25.45 46.30
CA ARG A 8 37.21 25.21 44.87
C ARG A 8 35.93 24.62 44.27
N THR A 9 35.17 25.45 43.61
CA THR A 9 33.93 25.07 42.92
C THR A 9 34.26 24.32 41.64
N TYR A 10 34.01 23.00 41.63
CA TYR A 10 34.04 22.20 40.39
C TYR A 10 32.72 22.38 39.66
N VAL A 11 32.72 23.15 38.57
CA VAL A 11 31.64 23.21 37.61
C VAL A 11 31.76 21.99 36.71
N GLY A 12 31.02 20.94 37.00
CA GLY A 12 30.91 19.74 36.14
C GLY A 12 30.07 20.06 34.93
N LEU A 13 30.71 20.18 33.78
CA LEU A 13 30.07 20.28 32.46
C LEU A 13 29.46 18.91 32.12
N VAL A 14 28.15 18.74 32.40
CA VAL A 14 27.38 17.59 31.96
C VAL A 14 27.05 17.80 30.47
N MET A 15 27.83 17.18 29.60
CA MET A 15 27.58 17.13 28.16
C MET A 15 26.45 16.11 27.89
N LEU A 16 25.21 16.58 27.77
CA LEU A 16 24.06 15.77 27.34
C LEU A 16 24.28 15.37 25.88
N LEU A 17 24.70 14.11 25.67
CA LEU A 17 24.67 13.46 24.37
C LEU A 17 23.22 13.20 23.99
N PHE A 18 22.62 14.10 23.20
CA PHE A 18 21.39 13.82 22.47
C PHE A 18 21.69 12.77 21.41
N VAL A 19 21.44 11.51 21.73
CA VAL A 19 21.34 10.45 20.75
C VAL A 19 20.08 10.74 19.94
N GLY A 20 20.27 11.39 18.78
CA GLY A 20 19.20 11.58 17.81
C GLY A 20 18.68 10.22 17.38
N MET A 21 17.54 9.78 17.92
CA MET A 21 16.77 8.68 17.36
C MET A 21 16.29 9.15 15.99
N GLY A 22 17.08 8.83 14.94
CA GLY A 22 16.64 8.98 13.57
C GLY A 22 15.35 8.19 13.40
N ALA A 23 14.23 8.88 13.16
CA ALA A 23 12.99 8.23 12.77
C ALA A 23 13.28 7.47 11.47
N VAL A 24 13.29 6.13 11.55
CA VAL A 24 13.30 5.29 10.35
C VAL A 24 12.01 5.62 9.61
N PRO A 25 12.05 6.09 8.35
CA PRO A 25 10.83 6.34 7.60
C PRO A 25 10.06 5.02 7.55
N ALA A 26 8.85 5.00 8.09
CA ALA A 26 7.94 3.89 7.88
C ALA A 26 7.75 3.78 6.36
N ASN A 27 8.18 2.68 5.76
CA ASN A 27 7.93 2.40 4.36
C ASN A 27 6.42 2.24 4.20
N ALA A 28 5.74 3.34 3.88
CA ALA A 28 4.35 3.29 3.45
C ALA A 28 4.28 2.38 2.22
N VAL A 29 3.27 1.52 2.16
CA VAL A 29 3.02 0.71 0.96
C VAL A 29 2.93 1.66 -0.24
N ASP A 30 3.82 1.48 -1.22
CA ASP A 30 3.81 2.31 -2.44
C ASP A 30 2.59 1.89 -3.28
N ALA A 31 1.56 2.73 -3.24
CA ALA A 31 0.31 2.51 -3.96
C ALA A 31 -0.06 3.76 -4.76
N THR A 32 -0.67 3.53 -5.91
CA THR A 32 -1.28 4.59 -6.72
C THR A 32 -2.78 4.36 -6.76
N SER A 33 -3.56 5.44 -6.62
CA SER A 33 -5.01 5.37 -6.68
C SER A 33 -5.62 6.54 -7.44
N PHE A 34 -6.80 6.29 -8.01
CA PHE A 34 -7.64 7.24 -8.73
C PHE A 34 -9.04 7.23 -8.15
N THR A 35 -9.77 8.33 -8.27
CA THR A 35 -11.12 8.45 -7.75
C THR A 35 -12.10 8.64 -8.91
N ARG A 36 -13.16 7.82 -8.94
CA ARG A 36 -14.31 8.01 -9.83
C ARG A 36 -15.45 8.64 -9.05
N GLN A 37 -15.95 9.77 -9.53
CA GLN A 37 -17.04 10.52 -8.93
C GLN A 37 -18.38 10.14 -9.57
N GLY A 38 -19.45 10.07 -8.76
CA GLY A 38 -20.81 9.94 -9.26
C GLY A 38 -21.22 8.57 -9.81
N ALA A 39 -20.30 7.60 -9.83
CA ALA A 39 -20.60 6.21 -10.20
C ALA A 39 -20.95 5.38 -8.95
N THR A 40 -21.67 4.28 -9.14
CA THR A 40 -21.89 3.32 -8.07
C THR A 40 -20.65 2.47 -7.85
N TYR A 41 -20.47 1.97 -6.63
CA TYR A 41 -19.37 1.04 -6.34
C TYR A 41 -19.41 -0.19 -7.26
N GLU A 42 -20.61 -0.72 -7.49
CA GLU A 42 -20.82 -1.93 -8.30
C GLU A 42 -20.43 -1.70 -9.76
N ASP A 43 -20.80 -0.57 -10.36
CA ASP A 43 -20.40 -0.26 -11.74
C ASP A 43 -18.88 -0.20 -11.87
N VAL A 44 -18.21 0.52 -10.94
CA VAL A 44 -16.74 0.65 -10.97
C VAL A 44 -16.05 -0.70 -10.70
N ARG A 45 -16.64 -1.55 -9.85
CA ARG A 45 -16.13 -2.89 -9.59
C ARG A 45 -16.20 -3.78 -10.84
N LEU A 46 -17.32 -3.74 -11.56
CA LEU A 46 -17.50 -4.46 -12.82
C LEU A 46 -16.55 -3.96 -13.91
N ASP A 47 -16.37 -2.63 -14.01
CA ASP A 47 -15.41 -2.03 -14.92
C ASP A 47 -13.98 -2.47 -14.61
N LEU A 48 -13.61 -2.57 -13.31
CA LEU A 48 -12.30 -3.04 -12.89
C LEU A 48 -12.07 -4.52 -13.25
N GLU A 49 -13.06 -5.38 -13.01
CA GLU A 49 -12.98 -6.78 -13.42
C GLU A 49 -12.85 -6.92 -14.93
N SER A 50 -13.66 -6.16 -15.67
CA SER A 50 -13.63 -6.15 -17.14
C SER A 50 -12.28 -5.67 -17.67
N ALA A 51 -11.68 -4.66 -17.04
CA ALA A 51 -10.36 -4.17 -17.41
C ALA A 51 -9.24 -5.20 -17.18
N ILE A 52 -9.31 -5.97 -16.08
CA ILE A 52 -8.37 -7.07 -15.82
C ILE A 52 -8.49 -8.16 -16.90
N ILE A 53 -9.72 -8.56 -17.23
CA ILE A 53 -10.00 -9.59 -18.24
C ILE A 53 -9.59 -9.11 -19.64
N ALA A 54 -9.81 -7.83 -19.97
CA ALA A 54 -9.42 -7.24 -21.26
C ALA A 54 -7.90 -7.23 -21.50
N GLU A 55 -7.09 -7.18 -20.44
CA GLU A 55 -5.62 -7.36 -20.53
C GLU A 55 -5.20 -8.85 -20.66
N GLY A 56 -6.17 -9.76 -20.82
CA GLY A 56 -5.93 -11.21 -20.96
C GLY A 56 -5.56 -11.89 -19.66
N LEU A 57 -5.92 -11.32 -18.52
CA LEU A 57 -5.58 -11.84 -17.19
C LEU A 57 -6.76 -12.57 -16.56
N LYS A 58 -6.46 -13.50 -15.67
CA LYS A 58 -7.44 -14.20 -14.85
C LYS A 58 -7.32 -13.69 -13.42
N ILE A 59 -8.45 -13.39 -12.80
CA ILE A 59 -8.50 -13.08 -11.37
C ILE A 59 -8.33 -14.38 -10.59
N ASP A 60 -7.29 -14.46 -9.77
CA ASP A 60 -6.98 -15.66 -8.96
C ASP A 60 -7.73 -15.64 -7.63
N TYR A 61 -7.86 -14.44 -7.02
CA TYR A 61 -8.56 -14.29 -5.75
C TYR A 61 -9.21 -12.91 -5.63
N ARG A 62 -10.35 -12.87 -4.95
CA ARG A 62 -11.06 -11.66 -4.51
C ARG A 62 -11.22 -11.68 -2.99
N GLY A 63 -10.74 -10.64 -2.32
CA GLY A 63 -10.91 -10.48 -0.87
C GLY A 63 -11.85 -9.32 -0.55
N ASN A 64 -12.84 -9.56 0.30
CA ASN A 64 -13.75 -8.52 0.78
C ASN A 64 -13.28 -8.01 2.15
N ILE A 65 -12.62 -6.85 2.13
CA ILE A 65 -12.06 -6.22 3.33
C ILE A 65 -13.13 -5.58 4.19
N ALA A 66 -14.15 -4.96 3.58
CA ALA A 66 -15.23 -4.33 4.34
C ALA A 66 -16.00 -5.36 5.18
N GLU A 67 -16.30 -6.51 4.60
CA GLU A 67 -16.98 -7.60 5.31
C GLU A 67 -16.07 -8.23 6.39
N MET A 68 -14.79 -8.39 6.13
CA MET A 68 -13.84 -8.87 7.12
C MET A 68 -13.78 -7.94 8.34
N LEU A 69 -13.63 -6.63 8.14
CA LEU A 69 -13.59 -5.64 9.21
C LEU A 69 -14.90 -5.61 10.01
N LYS A 70 -16.04 -5.66 9.32
CA LYS A 70 -17.36 -5.70 9.95
C LYS A 70 -17.53 -6.92 10.85
N ARG A 71 -17.16 -8.09 10.34
CA ARG A 71 -17.31 -9.36 11.05
C ARG A 71 -16.41 -9.47 12.29
N THR A 72 -15.19 -8.92 12.22
CA THR A 72 -14.18 -9.05 13.29
C THR A 72 -14.12 -7.86 14.24
N GLY A 73 -14.89 -6.79 13.99
CA GLY A 73 -14.82 -5.55 14.75
C GLY A 73 -15.03 -5.72 16.25
N ALA A 74 -16.03 -6.51 16.65
CA ALA A 74 -16.32 -6.79 18.05
C ALA A 74 -15.16 -7.52 18.74
N ASP A 75 -14.52 -8.47 18.07
CA ASP A 75 -13.44 -9.29 18.60
C ASP A 75 -12.17 -8.46 18.92
N VAL A 76 -11.97 -7.36 18.16
CA VAL A 76 -10.83 -6.45 18.33
C VAL A 76 -11.19 -5.14 19.03
N GLY A 77 -12.41 -5.03 19.55
CA GLY A 77 -12.88 -3.86 20.30
C GLY A 77 -13.08 -2.61 19.44
N SER A 78 -13.33 -2.76 18.13
CA SER A 78 -13.52 -1.65 17.20
C SER A 78 -14.68 -1.92 16.25
N ASN A 79 -15.81 -1.21 16.43
CA ASN A 79 -16.99 -1.29 15.57
C ASN A 79 -17.17 -0.07 14.65
N GLN A 80 -16.15 0.77 14.54
CA GLN A 80 -16.22 1.95 13.67
C GLN A 80 -16.21 1.52 12.20
N PRO A 81 -17.23 1.91 11.39
CA PRO A 81 -17.25 1.59 9.98
C PRO A 81 -16.16 2.37 9.23
N VAL A 82 -15.20 1.67 8.64
CA VAL A 82 -14.11 2.25 7.85
C VAL A 82 -14.56 2.42 6.39
N TYR A 83 -15.19 1.38 5.85
CA TYR A 83 -15.65 1.33 4.47
C TYR A 83 -17.15 0.99 4.40
N GLN A 84 -17.84 1.54 3.39
CA GLN A 84 -19.12 1.01 2.97
C GLN A 84 -18.93 -0.30 2.21
N GLN A 85 -17.98 -0.29 1.26
CA GLN A 85 -17.55 -1.44 0.50
C GLN A 85 -16.04 -1.34 0.26
N ALA A 86 -15.34 -2.47 0.29
CA ALA A 86 -13.91 -2.53 0.00
C ALA A 86 -13.51 -3.95 -0.40
N GLU A 87 -12.92 -4.08 -1.58
CA GLU A 87 -12.43 -5.34 -2.12
C GLU A 87 -11.03 -5.17 -2.71
N PHE A 88 -10.33 -6.28 -2.83
CA PHE A 88 -9.11 -6.34 -3.62
C PHE A 88 -9.13 -7.59 -4.52
N PHE A 89 -8.41 -7.48 -5.62
CA PHE A 89 -8.24 -8.57 -6.59
C PHE A 89 -6.78 -8.88 -6.73
N THR A 90 -6.46 -10.17 -6.83
CA THR A 90 -5.10 -10.61 -7.10
C THR A 90 -5.04 -11.41 -8.40
N PHE A 91 -3.96 -11.24 -9.12
CA PHE A 91 -3.67 -11.93 -10.37
C PHE A 91 -2.19 -11.88 -10.71
N CYS A 92 -1.76 -12.66 -11.69
CA CYS A 92 -0.42 -12.60 -12.24
C CYS A 92 -0.45 -12.61 -13.77
N SER A 93 0.49 -11.92 -14.40
CA SER A 93 0.75 -12.07 -15.84
C SER A 93 1.80 -13.16 -16.05
N ALA A 94 1.43 -14.27 -16.66
CA ALA A 94 2.35 -15.38 -16.89
C ALA A 94 3.65 -14.92 -17.61
N LYS A 95 3.52 -14.05 -18.62
CA LYS A 95 4.65 -13.51 -19.39
C LYS A 95 5.56 -12.64 -18.53
N LEU A 96 5.00 -11.62 -17.85
CA LEU A 96 5.80 -10.65 -17.08
C LEU A 96 6.38 -11.28 -15.82
N SER A 97 5.60 -12.15 -15.14
CA SER A 97 6.07 -12.90 -13.98
C SER A 97 7.25 -13.81 -14.33
N ARG A 98 7.19 -14.53 -15.46
CA ARG A 98 8.31 -15.33 -15.93
C ARG A 98 9.55 -14.46 -16.19
N GLN A 99 9.40 -13.37 -16.92
CA GLN A 99 10.51 -12.47 -17.24
C GLN A 99 11.21 -11.89 -16.02
N MET A 100 10.44 -11.44 -15.01
CA MET A 100 11.04 -10.90 -13.79
C MET A 100 11.71 -11.97 -12.93
N MET A 101 11.13 -13.20 -12.84
CA MET A 101 11.67 -14.29 -12.04
C MET A 101 12.88 -14.98 -12.71
N GLU A 102 12.93 -15.06 -14.03
CA GLU A 102 14.11 -15.52 -14.75
C GLU A 102 15.31 -14.57 -14.58
N ALA A 103 15.04 -13.26 -14.45
CA ALA A 103 16.08 -12.27 -14.14
C ALA A 103 16.57 -12.39 -12.69
N ASP A 104 15.67 -12.62 -11.73
CA ASP A 104 15.97 -12.87 -10.33
C ASP A 104 14.81 -13.62 -9.67
N PRO A 105 15.04 -14.86 -9.18
CA PRO A 105 14.00 -15.65 -8.50
C PRO A 105 13.39 -14.96 -7.27
N SER A 106 14.10 -14.05 -6.59
CA SER A 106 13.58 -13.31 -5.44
C SER A 106 12.42 -12.37 -5.81
N ASN A 107 12.26 -12.01 -7.09
CA ASN A 107 11.11 -11.26 -7.59
C ASN A 107 9.77 -12.00 -7.41
N MET A 108 9.79 -13.28 -7.03
CA MET A 108 8.59 -13.99 -6.60
C MET A 108 7.81 -13.23 -5.51
N ALA A 109 8.48 -12.48 -4.65
CA ALA A 109 7.87 -11.66 -3.62
C ALA A 109 6.95 -10.54 -4.17
N GLN A 110 7.04 -10.21 -5.46
CA GLN A 110 6.18 -9.24 -6.14
C GLN A 110 4.85 -9.84 -6.62
N CYS A 111 4.68 -11.16 -6.59
CA CYS A 111 3.45 -11.86 -6.92
C CYS A 111 2.69 -12.30 -5.66
N PRO A 112 1.34 -12.29 -5.71
CA PRO A 112 0.49 -11.79 -6.80
C PRO A 112 0.43 -10.26 -6.84
N TYR A 113 0.10 -9.71 -8.03
CA TYR A 113 -0.22 -8.29 -8.17
C TYR A 113 -1.55 -8.00 -7.50
N VAL A 114 -1.69 -6.79 -6.95
CA VAL A 114 -2.89 -6.38 -6.22
C VAL A 114 -3.45 -5.10 -6.79
N VAL A 115 -4.72 -5.15 -7.19
CA VAL A 115 -5.56 -3.96 -7.38
C VAL A 115 -6.64 -3.93 -6.30
N PHE A 116 -7.08 -2.76 -5.91
CA PHE A 116 -8.08 -2.59 -4.87
C PHE A 116 -9.11 -1.53 -5.26
N ILE A 117 -10.30 -1.67 -4.69
CA ILE A 117 -11.40 -0.74 -4.85
C ILE A 117 -12.08 -0.55 -3.50
N TYR A 118 -12.41 0.69 -3.15
CA TYR A 118 -13.16 0.96 -1.94
C TYR A 118 -14.02 2.23 -2.02
N GLN A 119 -15.05 2.24 -1.19
CA GLN A 119 -15.86 3.40 -0.86
C GLN A 119 -15.80 3.62 0.65
N ARG A 120 -15.39 4.82 1.07
CA ARG A 120 -15.28 5.16 2.51
C ARG A 120 -16.66 5.25 3.15
N ALA A 121 -16.77 4.93 4.43
CA ALA A 121 -18.01 5.04 5.18
C ALA A 121 -18.58 6.48 5.19
N ALA A 122 -17.70 7.48 5.19
CA ALA A 122 -18.09 8.90 5.23
C ALA A 122 -18.44 9.52 3.88
N THR A 123 -18.17 8.83 2.74
CA THR A 123 -18.37 9.39 1.39
C THR A 123 -19.18 8.43 0.51
N THR A 124 -20.36 8.86 0.07
CA THR A 124 -21.27 8.02 -0.71
C THR A 124 -21.14 8.17 -2.23
N LYS A 125 -20.32 9.13 -2.71
CA LYS A 125 -20.23 9.48 -4.14
C LYS A 125 -18.84 9.30 -4.73
N GLU A 126 -17.90 8.79 -3.95
CA GLU A 126 -16.51 8.62 -4.35
C GLU A 126 -16.13 7.15 -4.26
N VAL A 127 -15.74 6.59 -5.38
CA VAL A 127 -15.16 5.25 -5.45
C VAL A 127 -13.69 5.37 -5.79
N VAL A 128 -12.83 4.85 -4.92
CA VAL A 128 -11.38 4.85 -5.11
C VAL A 128 -10.95 3.51 -5.66
N VAL A 129 -10.18 3.54 -6.74
CA VAL A 129 -9.55 2.36 -7.36
C VAL A 129 -8.05 2.57 -7.37
N GLY A 130 -7.30 1.56 -7.03
CA GLY A 130 -5.86 1.67 -7.00
C GLY A 130 -5.13 0.34 -7.12
N TYR A 131 -3.82 0.41 -7.13
CA TYR A 131 -2.95 -0.76 -7.16
C TYR A 131 -1.74 -0.60 -6.25
N ARG A 132 -1.24 -1.72 -5.75
CA ARG A 132 0.05 -1.79 -5.07
C ARG A 132 1.14 -1.85 -6.12
N LYS A 133 2.04 -0.86 -6.12
CA LYS A 133 3.20 -0.87 -7.01
C LYS A 133 4.13 -2.04 -6.68
N VAL A 134 4.68 -2.66 -7.71
CA VAL A 134 5.80 -3.57 -7.55
C VAL A 134 7.10 -2.75 -7.47
N ASN A 135 8.01 -3.18 -6.61
CA ASN A 135 9.33 -2.55 -6.52
C ASN A 135 10.12 -2.83 -7.80
N VAL A 136 10.63 -1.78 -8.44
CA VAL A 136 11.38 -1.86 -9.70
C VAL A 136 12.89 -1.88 -9.51
N GLU A 137 13.37 -1.91 -8.27
CA GLU A 137 14.80 -1.99 -7.97
C GLU A 137 15.34 -3.39 -8.22
N GLY A 138 16.61 -3.46 -8.65
CA GLY A 138 17.31 -4.72 -8.85
C GLY A 138 17.15 -5.31 -10.26
N ARG A 139 17.41 -6.63 -10.32
CA ARG A 139 17.39 -7.39 -11.58
C ARG A 139 15.95 -7.62 -12.05
N GLY A 140 15.72 -7.55 -13.37
CA GLY A 140 14.37 -7.68 -13.94
C GLY A 140 13.60 -6.36 -14.04
N ARG A 141 14.24 -5.22 -13.80
CA ARG A 141 13.64 -3.87 -13.80
C ARG A 141 12.67 -3.65 -14.96
N LYS A 142 13.04 -3.99 -16.19
CA LYS A 142 12.16 -3.79 -17.36
C LYS A 142 10.81 -4.48 -17.21
N ALA A 143 10.80 -5.74 -16.76
CA ALA A 143 9.56 -6.48 -16.55
C ALA A 143 8.75 -5.91 -15.38
N LEU A 144 9.41 -5.48 -14.30
CA LEU A 144 8.78 -4.85 -13.13
C LEU A 144 8.13 -3.49 -13.49
N GLU A 145 8.78 -2.67 -14.33
CA GLU A 145 8.22 -1.43 -14.85
C GLU A 145 6.99 -1.69 -15.75
N GLU A 146 7.05 -2.73 -16.61
CA GLU A 146 5.91 -3.12 -17.44
C GLU A 146 4.72 -3.64 -16.59
N ILE A 147 4.99 -4.30 -15.46
CA ILE A 147 3.94 -4.69 -14.51
C ILE A 147 3.25 -3.44 -13.94
N ASN A 148 4.00 -2.44 -13.48
CA ASN A 148 3.40 -1.20 -12.97
C ASN A 148 2.57 -0.47 -14.05
N LYS A 149 3.04 -0.42 -15.30
CA LYS A 149 2.26 0.14 -16.41
C LYS A 149 0.99 -0.66 -16.71
N LEU A 150 1.05 -1.98 -16.62
CA LEU A 150 -0.12 -2.86 -16.76
C LEU A 150 -1.16 -2.56 -15.68
N LEU A 151 -0.73 -2.47 -14.42
CA LEU A 151 -1.61 -2.16 -13.29
C LEU A 151 -2.25 -0.78 -13.42
N GLU A 152 -1.48 0.22 -13.84
CA GLU A 152 -1.98 1.56 -14.11
C GLU A 152 -3.04 1.58 -15.23
N ARG A 153 -2.80 0.90 -16.36
CA ARG A 153 -3.80 0.81 -17.43
C ARG A 153 -5.12 0.22 -16.97
N ILE A 154 -5.06 -0.86 -16.18
CA ILE A 154 -6.25 -1.52 -15.61
C ILE A 154 -7.03 -0.55 -14.74
N VAL A 155 -6.37 0.12 -13.80
CA VAL A 155 -7.02 1.02 -12.85
C VAL A 155 -7.55 2.28 -13.54
N VAL A 156 -6.80 2.86 -14.48
CA VAL A 156 -7.26 4.02 -15.27
C VAL A 156 -8.46 3.66 -16.13
N ALA A 157 -8.51 2.47 -16.72
CA ALA A 157 -9.66 2.01 -17.51
C ALA A 157 -10.95 1.94 -16.67
N ALA A 158 -10.84 1.47 -15.41
CA ALA A 158 -11.96 1.37 -14.48
C ALA A 158 -12.45 2.72 -13.92
N THR A 159 -11.70 3.80 -14.10
CA THR A 159 -12.02 5.13 -13.55
C THR A 159 -12.45 6.17 -14.58
N LYS A 160 -12.66 5.76 -15.82
CA LYS A 160 -13.15 6.61 -16.92
C LYS A 160 -14.70 6.68 -17.02
#